data_83af1a3b95fc30b98884f28274a0447e
#
_entry.id   83af1a3b95fc30b98884f28274a0447e
#
_cell.length_a   1.000
_cell.length_b   1.000
_cell.length_c   1.000
_cell.angle_alpha   90.00
_cell.angle_beta   90.00
_cell.angle_gamma   90.00
#
_symmetry.space_group_name_H-M   'P 1'
#
loop_
_entity.id
_entity.type
_entity.pdbx_description
1 polymer ?
#
loop_
_entity_poly.entity_id
_entity_poly.type
_entity_poly.pdbx_seq_one_letter_code
_entity_poly.pdbx_strand_id
1 'polypeptide(L)'
;MAQARTARRDGDIKITPASTQADPVLLSAYQAFNAGDLARSRDDYQQVLRSSPDNRDALLGLAAVEMQDRHYDAAARFYTRLLELDPLDAHAHAGLIGLKGQIDPVSAESRLKNMIAAQPEASFLNFTLGNQYAAQGRWAEAQQAYFRAYTGDPEHPDFAYNLAVSLDKMHQPGPALEYYRRALALAQGRPVSFDAAQVSKRVSQLAH
;
A
#
# COMPACT_ATOMS: atom_id res chain seq x y z
N MET A 1 53.16 -4.43 -48.80
CA MET A 1 53.11 -4.96 -47.40
C MET A 1 52.38 -3.95 -46.55
N ALA A 2 51.12 -4.18 -46.27
CA ALA A 2 50.31 -3.36 -45.39
C ALA A 2 49.80 -4.23 -44.22
N GLN A 3 50.31 -3.94 -43.01
CA GLN A 3 49.88 -4.62 -41.80
C GLN A 3 48.54 -4.07 -41.34
N ALA A 4 47.53 -4.91 -41.30
CA ALA A 4 46.23 -4.60 -40.69
C ALA A 4 46.36 -4.62 -39.16
N ARG A 5 46.10 -3.45 -38.53
CA ARG A 5 45.93 -3.32 -37.10
C ARG A 5 44.57 -3.85 -36.72
N THR A 6 44.52 -4.98 -36.02
CA THR A 6 43.33 -5.48 -35.35
C THR A 6 43.03 -4.60 -34.13
N ALA A 7 41.91 -3.87 -34.18
CA ALA A 7 41.35 -3.15 -33.06
C ALA A 7 40.73 -4.18 -32.08
N ARG A 8 41.25 -4.24 -30.84
CA ARG A 8 40.63 -4.92 -29.74
C ARG A 8 39.31 -4.23 -29.39
N ARG A 9 38.22 -4.96 -29.46
CA ARG A 9 36.95 -4.61 -28.85
C ARG A 9 37.00 -5.12 -27.41
N ASP A 10 37.45 -4.28 -26.48
CA ASP A 10 37.19 -4.45 -25.06
C ASP A 10 35.95 -3.66 -24.70
N GLY A 11 34.94 -4.32 -24.21
CA GLY A 11 33.71 -3.70 -23.75
C GLY A 11 32.57 -4.66 -23.52
N ASP A 12 32.85 -5.87 -23.03
CA ASP A 12 31.81 -6.70 -22.46
C ASP A 12 31.28 -6.01 -21.18
N ILE A 13 30.21 -5.23 -21.35
CA ILE A 13 29.41 -4.76 -20.22
C ILE A 13 28.74 -5.99 -19.63
N LYS A 14 29.35 -6.56 -18.60
CA LYS A 14 28.68 -7.54 -17.72
C LYS A 14 27.56 -6.84 -17.02
N ILE A 15 26.35 -6.95 -17.56
CA ILE A 15 25.12 -6.67 -16.82
C ILE A 15 25.00 -7.79 -15.81
N THR A 16 25.49 -7.56 -14.60
CA THR A 16 25.15 -8.39 -13.44
C THR A 16 23.67 -8.15 -13.16
N PRO A 17 22.78 -9.16 -13.26
CA PRO A 17 21.41 -8.94 -12.82
C PRO A 17 21.47 -8.56 -11.34
N ALA A 18 20.90 -7.41 -10.97
CA ALA A 18 20.68 -7.07 -9.59
C ALA A 18 19.94 -8.25 -8.97
N SER A 19 20.49 -8.84 -7.92
CA SER A 19 19.91 -9.98 -7.24
C SER A 19 18.56 -9.55 -6.68
N THR A 20 17.49 -10.01 -7.31
CA THR A 20 16.10 -9.87 -6.88
C THR A 20 15.80 -10.81 -5.69
N GLN A 21 16.75 -11.03 -4.81
CA GLN A 21 16.47 -11.63 -3.52
C GLN A 21 16.04 -10.51 -2.59
N ALA A 22 14.76 -10.53 -2.23
CA ALA A 22 14.24 -9.65 -1.19
C ALA A 22 15.12 -9.80 0.06
N ASP A 23 15.51 -8.67 0.66
CA ASP A 23 16.29 -8.65 1.89
C ASP A 23 15.57 -9.53 2.94
N PRO A 24 16.21 -10.59 3.47
CA PRO A 24 15.58 -11.51 4.42
C PRO A 24 15.06 -10.79 5.68
N VAL A 25 15.74 -9.71 6.09
CA VAL A 25 15.34 -8.90 7.25
C VAL A 25 14.10 -8.08 6.92
N LEU A 26 14.03 -7.52 5.70
CA LEU A 26 12.84 -6.80 5.22
C LEU A 26 11.62 -7.73 5.16
N LEU A 27 11.80 -8.95 4.68
CA LEU A 27 10.74 -9.96 4.66
C LEU A 27 10.30 -10.36 6.08
N SER A 28 11.27 -10.54 7.01
CA SER A 28 10.98 -10.83 8.43
C SER A 28 10.17 -9.71 9.07
N ALA A 29 10.58 -8.44 8.84
CA ALA A 29 9.88 -7.26 9.34
C ALA A 29 8.42 -7.21 8.89
N TYR A 30 8.20 -7.50 7.63
CA TYR A 30 6.87 -7.54 7.02
C TYR A 30 6.01 -8.69 7.58
N GLN A 31 6.58 -9.88 7.76
CA GLN A 31 5.90 -11.01 8.38
C GLN A 31 5.51 -10.72 9.83
N ALA A 32 6.41 -10.11 10.61
CA ALA A 32 6.15 -9.69 11.98
C ALA A 32 5.01 -8.66 12.05
N PHE A 33 5.00 -7.66 11.15
CA PHE A 33 3.92 -6.69 11.03
C PHE A 33 2.56 -7.37 10.84
N ASN A 34 2.50 -8.32 9.91
CA ASN A 34 1.25 -9.04 9.60
C ASN A 34 0.79 -9.98 10.72
N ALA A 35 1.74 -10.49 11.51
CA ALA A 35 1.44 -11.27 12.72
C ALA A 35 1.02 -10.39 13.92
N GLY A 36 1.06 -9.05 13.79
CA GLY A 36 0.77 -8.11 14.86
C GLY A 36 1.91 -7.93 15.86
N ASP A 37 3.09 -8.54 15.59
CA ASP A 37 4.30 -8.34 16.40
C ASP A 37 5.01 -7.05 15.99
N LEU A 38 4.42 -5.92 16.43
CA LEU A 38 4.89 -4.59 16.06
C LEU A 38 6.28 -4.29 16.60
N ALA A 39 6.65 -4.88 17.76
CA ALA A 39 7.97 -4.67 18.36
C ALA A 39 9.06 -5.28 17.47
N ARG A 40 8.91 -6.56 17.10
CA ARG A 40 9.83 -7.25 16.19
C ARG A 40 9.85 -6.59 14.82
N SER A 41 8.70 -6.23 14.29
CA SER A 41 8.61 -5.55 12.98
C SER A 41 9.40 -4.25 12.98
N ARG A 42 9.27 -3.44 14.03
CA ARG A 42 10.02 -2.18 14.21
C ARG A 42 11.53 -2.44 14.23
N ASP A 43 11.98 -3.40 15.04
CA ASP A 43 13.41 -3.72 15.17
C ASP A 43 14.01 -4.18 13.84
N ASP A 44 13.32 -5.05 13.12
CA ASP A 44 13.76 -5.58 11.83
C ASP A 44 13.80 -4.47 10.76
N TYR A 45 12.77 -3.61 10.64
CA TYR A 45 12.81 -2.48 9.71
C TYR A 45 13.92 -1.48 10.07
N GLN A 46 14.14 -1.20 11.35
CA GLN A 46 15.25 -0.36 11.78
C GLN A 46 16.61 -0.99 11.45
N GLN A 47 16.72 -2.32 11.52
CA GLN A 47 17.92 -3.02 11.09
C GLN A 47 18.20 -2.79 9.60
N VAL A 48 17.18 -2.85 8.75
CA VAL A 48 17.32 -2.52 7.32
C VAL A 48 17.80 -1.08 7.14
N LEU A 49 17.24 -0.11 7.87
CA LEU A 49 17.64 1.30 7.76
C LEU A 49 19.05 1.57 8.28
N ARG A 50 19.60 0.74 9.19
CA ARG A 50 21.02 0.85 9.59
C ARG A 50 21.99 0.55 8.44
N SER A 51 21.65 -0.38 7.56
CA SER A 51 22.45 -0.73 6.37
C SER A 51 22.09 0.08 5.13
N SER A 52 20.84 0.48 5.02
CA SER A 52 20.29 1.21 3.87
C SER A 52 19.33 2.30 4.35
N PRO A 53 19.84 3.48 4.77
CA PRO A 53 19.04 4.54 5.43
C PRO A 53 17.87 5.08 4.60
N ASP A 54 17.98 4.96 3.28
CA ASP A 54 16.99 5.44 2.32
C ASP A 54 16.16 4.31 1.70
N ASN A 55 16.15 3.12 2.34
CA ASN A 55 15.33 2.01 1.88
C ASN A 55 13.85 2.37 2.01
N ARG A 56 13.20 2.55 0.86
CA ARG A 56 11.80 2.98 0.75
C ARG A 56 10.84 2.05 1.48
N ASP A 57 11.02 0.74 1.31
CA ASP A 57 10.10 -0.25 1.88
C ASP A 57 10.22 -0.30 3.41
N ALA A 58 11.44 -0.15 3.95
CA ALA A 58 11.66 -0.07 5.39
C ALA A 58 11.09 1.22 5.99
N LEU A 59 11.21 2.37 5.30
CA LEU A 59 10.60 3.63 5.73
C LEU A 59 9.07 3.54 5.74
N LEU A 60 8.45 2.96 4.69
CA LEU A 60 7.02 2.73 4.63
C LEU A 60 6.56 1.74 5.72
N GLY A 61 7.31 0.67 5.93
CA GLY A 61 7.02 -0.31 6.95
C GLY A 61 7.05 0.29 8.36
N LEU A 62 8.05 1.11 8.68
CA LEU A 62 8.08 1.83 9.97
C LEU A 62 6.93 2.82 10.09
N ALA A 63 6.59 3.55 9.03
CA ALA A 63 5.43 4.43 9.07
C ALA A 63 4.15 3.64 9.39
N ALA A 64 3.97 2.44 8.81
CA ALA A 64 2.82 1.58 9.07
C ALA A 64 2.80 1.05 10.51
N VAL A 65 3.95 0.62 11.05
CA VAL A 65 4.11 0.20 12.45
C VAL A 65 3.71 1.33 13.40
N GLU A 66 4.24 2.55 13.17
CA GLU A 66 3.95 3.69 14.03
C GLU A 66 2.49 4.16 13.92
N MET A 67 1.87 4.01 12.74
CA MET A 67 0.44 4.25 12.56
C MET A 67 -0.40 3.29 13.41
N GLN A 68 -0.05 2.00 13.41
CA GLN A 68 -0.78 0.97 14.15
C GLN A 68 -0.59 1.15 15.67
N ASP A 69 0.59 1.57 16.12
CA ASP A 69 0.89 1.93 17.51
C ASP A 69 0.35 3.32 17.91
N ARG A 70 -0.31 4.04 17.01
CA ARG A 70 -0.83 5.40 17.21
C ARG A 70 0.24 6.45 17.51
N HIS A 71 1.48 6.18 17.15
CA HIS A 71 2.57 7.15 17.23
C HIS A 71 2.60 8.04 15.97
N TYR A 72 1.55 8.82 15.78
CA TYR A 72 1.30 9.58 14.55
C TYR A 72 2.42 10.55 14.17
N ASP A 73 3.07 11.17 15.14
CA ASP A 73 4.23 12.05 14.88
C ASP A 73 5.45 11.27 14.36
N ALA A 74 5.65 10.05 14.84
CA ALA A 74 6.71 9.19 14.33
C ALA A 74 6.40 8.74 12.89
N ALA A 75 5.18 8.31 12.62
CA ALA A 75 4.73 7.97 11.27
C ALA A 75 4.90 9.14 10.29
N ALA A 76 4.52 10.36 10.71
CA ALA A 76 4.69 11.56 9.90
C ALA A 76 6.15 11.82 9.51
N ARG A 77 7.11 11.58 10.43
CA ARG A 77 8.55 11.74 10.11
C ARG A 77 9.01 10.78 9.02
N PHE A 78 8.58 9.51 9.05
CA PHE A 78 8.92 8.54 8.01
C PHE A 78 8.31 8.90 6.66
N TYR A 79 7.05 9.32 6.63
CA TYR A 79 6.43 9.81 5.38
C TYR A 79 7.12 11.06 4.85
N THR A 80 7.51 11.99 5.73
CA THR A 80 8.26 13.18 5.32
C THR A 80 9.62 12.79 4.71
N ARG A 81 10.32 11.82 5.33
CA ARG A 81 11.58 11.32 4.77
C ARG A 81 11.41 10.72 3.38
N LEU A 82 10.34 9.97 3.14
CA LEU A 82 10.01 9.45 1.82
C LEU A 82 9.80 10.57 0.79
N LEU A 83 9.13 11.67 1.17
CA LEU A 83 8.94 12.82 0.28
C LEU A 83 10.20 13.64 0.05
N GLU A 84 11.17 13.58 0.95
CA GLU A 84 12.51 14.15 0.71
C GLU A 84 13.28 13.35 -0.35
N LEU A 85 13.07 12.02 -0.39
CA LEU A 85 13.70 11.11 -1.36
C LEU A 85 12.98 11.13 -2.71
N ASP A 86 11.66 11.08 -2.69
CA ASP A 86 10.78 11.17 -3.85
C ASP A 86 9.59 12.10 -3.54
N PRO A 87 9.63 13.36 -3.98
CA PRO A 87 8.54 14.31 -3.77
C PRO A 87 7.18 13.90 -4.36
N LEU A 88 7.15 12.89 -5.22
CA LEU A 88 5.94 12.38 -5.85
C LEU A 88 5.48 11.03 -5.26
N ASP A 89 6.11 10.54 -4.18
CA ASP A 89 5.70 9.28 -3.56
C ASP A 89 4.24 9.32 -3.10
N ALA A 90 3.39 8.60 -3.84
CA ALA A 90 1.95 8.58 -3.61
C ALA A 90 1.56 7.99 -2.23
N HIS A 91 2.33 7.00 -1.72
CA HIS A 91 2.07 6.39 -0.42
C HIS A 91 2.39 7.34 0.72
N ALA A 92 3.50 8.06 0.63
CA ALA A 92 3.90 9.04 1.63
C ALA A 92 2.91 10.22 1.70
N HIS A 93 2.49 10.73 0.54
CA HIS A 93 1.44 11.76 0.49
C HIS A 93 0.12 11.25 1.08
N ALA A 94 -0.33 10.06 0.67
CA ALA A 94 -1.55 9.46 1.19
C ALA A 94 -1.49 9.26 2.71
N GLY A 95 -0.35 8.81 3.24
CA GLY A 95 -0.10 8.63 4.66
C GLY A 95 -0.21 9.95 5.43
N LEU A 96 0.45 11.01 4.99
CA LEU A 96 0.37 12.34 5.62
C LEU A 96 -1.03 12.94 5.53
N ILE A 97 -1.72 12.77 4.40
CA ILE A 97 -3.09 13.25 4.26
C ILE A 97 -4.03 12.44 5.16
N GLY A 98 -3.84 11.13 5.27
CA GLY A 98 -4.58 10.25 6.16
C GLY A 98 -4.45 10.67 7.63
N LEU A 99 -3.24 11.01 8.08
CA LEU A 99 -2.98 11.55 9.41
C LEU A 99 -3.72 12.87 9.67
N LYS A 100 -3.69 13.79 8.71
CA LYS A 100 -4.36 15.10 8.82
C LYS A 100 -5.86 15.01 8.58
N GLY A 101 -6.31 14.04 7.80
CA GLY A 101 -7.71 13.89 7.41
C GLY A 101 -8.66 13.56 8.56
N GLN A 102 -8.13 13.07 9.69
CA GLN A 102 -8.90 12.93 10.92
C GLN A 102 -9.22 14.27 11.59
N ILE A 103 -8.41 15.30 11.30
CA ILE A 103 -8.52 16.64 11.88
C ILE A 103 -9.28 17.58 10.92
N ASP A 104 -9.00 17.49 9.63
CA ASP A 104 -9.60 18.34 8.58
C ASP A 104 -9.93 17.48 7.33
N PRO A 105 -11.10 16.83 7.35
CA PRO A 105 -11.52 15.97 6.24
C PRO A 105 -11.70 16.70 4.91
N VAL A 106 -12.12 17.97 4.93
CA VAL A 106 -12.38 18.75 3.70
C VAL A 106 -11.09 19.09 2.98
N SER A 107 -10.09 19.56 3.71
CA SER A 107 -8.76 19.81 3.14
C SER A 107 -8.08 18.53 2.65
N ALA A 108 -8.24 17.42 3.38
CA ALA A 108 -7.71 16.12 2.99
C ALA A 108 -8.35 15.63 1.68
N GLU A 109 -9.68 15.72 1.56
CA GLU A 109 -10.40 15.34 0.34
C GLU A 109 -9.93 16.19 -0.87
N SER A 110 -9.84 17.51 -0.70
CA SER A 110 -9.40 18.42 -1.77
C SER A 110 -7.98 18.11 -2.24
N ARG A 111 -7.05 17.85 -1.31
CA ARG A 111 -5.67 17.48 -1.63
C ARG A 111 -5.58 16.14 -2.38
N LEU A 112 -6.30 15.12 -1.90
CA LEU A 112 -6.34 13.81 -2.57
C LEU A 112 -6.88 13.92 -4.00
N LYS A 113 -7.95 14.69 -4.21
CA LYS A 113 -8.52 14.92 -5.55
C LYS A 113 -7.52 15.60 -6.50
N ASN A 114 -6.78 16.60 -6.01
CA ASN A 114 -5.75 17.26 -6.81
C ASN A 114 -4.60 16.31 -7.16
N MET A 115 -4.19 15.46 -6.22
CA MET A 115 -3.14 14.46 -6.46
C MET A 115 -3.59 13.37 -7.43
N ILE A 116 -4.83 12.88 -7.31
CA ILE A 116 -5.42 11.92 -8.25
C ILE A 116 -5.47 12.52 -9.66
N ALA A 117 -5.78 13.81 -9.79
CA ALA A 117 -5.77 14.48 -11.09
C ALA A 117 -4.36 14.56 -11.70
N ALA A 118 -3.32 14.70 -10.87
CA ALA A 118 -1.93 14.74 -11.29
C ALA A 118 -1.33 13.33 -11.53
N GLN A 119 -1.83 12.31 -10.82
CA GLN A 119 -1.34 10.91 -10.86
C GLN A 119 -2.52 9.94 -10.96
N PRO A 120 -3.23 9.85 -12.10
CA PRO A 120 -4.44 9.04 -12.23
C PRO A 120 -4.22 7.53 -12.04
N GLU A 121 -3.00 7.05 -12.33
CA GLU A 121 -2.57 5.65 -12.18
C GLU A 121 -2.25 5.25 -10.73
N ALA A 122 -2.11 6.22 -9.82
CA ALA A 122 -1.81 5.95 -8.43
C ALA A 122 -3.05 5.42 -7.68
N SER A 123 -3.36 4.12 -7.86
CA SER A 123 -4.54 3.45 -7.29
C SER A 123 -4.67 3.65 -5.78
N PHE A 124 -3.54 3.73 -5.08
CA PHE A 124 -3.50 3.94 -3.64
C PHE A 124 -4.06 5.31 -3.19
N LEU A 125 -3.97 6.36 -4.02
CA LEU A 125 -4.60 7.65 -3.74
C LEU A 125 -6.13 7.54 -3.74
N ASN A 126 -6.68 6.79 -4.71
CA ASN A 126 -8.12 6.51 -4.75
C ASN A 126 -8.55 5.66 -3.55
N PHE A 127 -7.76 4.67 -3.13
CA PHE A 127 -8.01 3.89 -1.93
C PHE A 127 -8.03 4.77 -0.67
N THR A 128 -7.06 5.67 -0.53
CA THR A 128 -7.01 6.63 0.60
C THR A 128 -8.21 7.56 0.61
N LEU A 129 -8.64 8.05 -0.56
CA LEU A 129 -9.86 8.86 -0.68
C LEU A 129 -11.10 8.06 -0.28
N GLY A 130 -11.19 6.78 -0.66
CA GLY A 130 -12.23 5.87 -0.23
C GLY A 130 -12.28 5.71 1.28
N ASN A 131 -11.13 5.55 1.93
CA ASN A 131 -11.02 5.47 3.39
C ASN A 131 -11.51 6.76 4.07
N GLN A 132 -11.20 7.96 3.50
CA GLN A 132 -11.71 9.22 4.03
C GLN A 132 -13.24 9.32 3.94
N TYR A 133 -13.83 8.89 2.83
CA TYR A 133 -15.28 8.85 2.67
C TYR A 133 -15.95 7.83 3.60
N ALA A 134 -15.37 6.64 3.71
CA ALA A 134 -15.87 5.58 4.59
C ALA A 134 -15.87 6.01 6.07
N ALA A 135 -14.82 6.71 6.52
CA ALA A 135 -14.74 7.26 7.87
C ALA A 135 -15.83 8.31 8.16
N GLN A 136 -16.34 8.97 7.13
CA GLN A 136 -17.44 9.94 7.20
C GLN A 136 -18.82 9.28 6.98
N GLY A 137 -18.90 7.97 6.78
CA GLY A 137 -20.15 7.26 6.44
C GLY A 137 -20.67 7.53 5.02
N ARG A 138 -19.89 8.18 4.17
CA ARG A 138 -20.21 8.52 2.78
C ARG A 138 -19.96 7.31 1.87
N TRP A 139 -20.75 6.26 2.05
CA TRP A 139 -20.50 4.94 1.44
C TRP A 139 -20.59 4.94 -0.09
N ALA A 140 -21.44 5.78 -0.68
CA ALA A 140 -21.55 5.88 -2.14
C ALA A 140 -20.28 6.44 -2.78
N GLU A 141 -19.71 7.50 -2.19
CA GLU A 141 -18.46 8.09 -2.66
C GLU A 141 -17.28 7.16 -2.35
N ALA A 142 -17.29 6.49 -1.20
CA ALA A 142 -16.28 5.50 -0.84
C ALA A 142 -16.25 4.36 -1.87
N GLN A 143 -17.41 3.83 -2.24
CA GLN A 143 -17.53 2.78 -3.25
C GLN A 143 -16.93 3.20 -4.60
N GLN A 144 -17.22 4.43 -5.06
CA GLN A 144 -16.65 4.92 -6.31
C GLN A 144 -15.12 5.03 -6.25
N ALA A 145 -14.59 5.52 -5.13
CA ALA A 145 -13.15 5.66 -4.94
C ALA A 145 -12.47 4.28 -4.84
N TYR A 146 -13.03 3.34 -4.07
CA TYR A 146 -12.52 1.97 -3.98
C TYR A 146 -12.61 1.22 -5.31
N PHE A 147 -13.67 1.45 -6.10
CA PHE A 147 -13.80 0.87 -7.43
C PHE A 147 -12.67 1.34 -8.36
N ARG A 148 -12.34 2.63 -8.34
CA ARG A 148 -11.19 3.17 -9.11
C ARG A 148 -9.86 2.58 -8.63
N ALA A 149 -9.67 2.44 -7.31
CA ALA A 149 -8.49 1.80 -6.76
C ALA A 149 -8.37 0.35 -7.24
N TYR A 150 -9.45 -0.43 -7.14
CA TYR A 150 -9.52 -1.82 -7.61
C TYR A 150 -9.30 -1.95 -9.12
N THR A 151 -9.85 -1.04 -9.93
CA THR A 151 -9.67 -1.06 -11.38
C THR A 151 -8.21 -0.81 -11.78
N GLY A 152 -7.50 0.01 -11.03
CA GLY A 152 -6.09 0.30 -11.26
C GLY A 152 -5.15 -0.80 -10.77
N ASP A 153 -5.53 -1.57 -9.73
CA ASP A 153 -4.81 -2.75 -9.26
C ASP A 153 -5.80 -3.84 -8.78
N PRO A 154 -6.30 -4.68 -9.71
CA PRO A 154 -7.28 -5.73 -9.41
C PRO A 154 -6.73 -6.90 -8.58
N GLU A 155 -5.40 -6.97 -8.43
CA GLU A 155 -4.72 -8.03 -7.66
C GLU A 155 -4.45 -7.63 -6.21
N HIS A 156 -4.85 -6.41 -5.79
CA HIS A 156 -4.71 -5.95 -4.42
C HIS A 156 -5.87 -6.42 -3.54
N PRO A 157 -5.65 -7.31 -2.55
CA PRO A 157 -6.73 -7.90 -1.76
C PRO A 157 -7.53 -6.86 -0.95
N ASP A 158 -6.85 -5.85 -0.38
CA ASP A 158 -7.50 -4.82 0.42
C ASP A 158 -8.39 -3.89 -0.40
N PHE A 159 -8.09 -3.68 -1.69
CA PHE A 159 -8.96 -2.89 -2.57
C PHE A 159 -10.26 -3.63 -2.84
N ALA A 160 -10.19 -4.93 -3.15
CA ALA A 160 -11.36 -5.77 -3.30
C ALA A 160 -12.19 -5.84 -2.00
N TYR A 161 -11.53 -5.99 -0.85
CA TYR A 161 -12.17 -6.04 0.45
C TYR A 161 -12.94 -4.74 0.77
N ASN A 162 -12.30 -3.58 0.64
CA ASN A 162 -12.94 -2.31 0.99
C ASN A 162 -14.07 -1.93 0.00
N LEU A 163 -13.94 -2.34 -1.26
CA LEU A 163 -15.03 -2.24 -2.22
C LEU A 163 -16.22 -3.10 -1.79
N ALA A 164 -15.98 -4.35 -1.36
CA ALA A 164 -17.03 -5.23 -0.85
C ALA A 164 -17.72 -4.64 0.38
N VAL A 165 -16.94 -4.11 1.34
CA VAL A 165 -17.48 -3.46 2.55
C VAL A 165 -18.39 -2.29 2.17
N SER A 166 -17.98 -1.43 1.23
CA SER A 166 -18.78 -0.29 0.83
C SER A 166 -20.12 -0.70 0.18
N LEU A 167 -20.08 -1.73 -0.68
CA LEU A 167 -21.28 -2.31 -1.30
C LEU A 167 -22.22 -2.93 -0.26
N ASP A 168 -21.65 -3.64 0.72
CA ASP A 168 -22.40 -4.24 1.82
C ASP A 168 -23.09 -3.17 2.68
N LYS A 169 -22.40 -2.08 3.01
CA LYS A 169 -22.95 -0.92 3.70
C LYS A 169 -24.07 -0.22 2.92
N MET A 170 -24.05 -0.32 1.61
CA MET A 170 -25.09 0.19 0.71
C MET A 170 -26.23 -0.81 0.45
N HIS A 171 -26.28 -1.93 1.21
CA HIS A 171 -27.27 -3.00 1.05
C HIS A 171 -27.30 -3.62 -0.34
N GLN A 172 -26.12 -3.80 -0.95
CA GLN A 172 -25.94 -4.46 -2.24
C GLN A 172 -25.25 -5.83 -2.04
N PRO A 173 -25.99 -6.84 -1.52
CA PRO A 173 -25.39 -8.09 -1.07
C PRO A 173 -24.77 -8.93 -2.20
N GLY A 174 -25.35 -8.94 -3.40
CA GLY A 174 -24.84 -9.69 -4.54
C GLY A 174 -23.43 -9.24 -4.96
N PRO A 175 -23.24 -7.96 -5.35
CA PRO A 175 -21.92 -7.42 -5.66
C PRO A 175 -20.95 -7.50 -4.48
N ALA A 176 -21.40 -7.24 -3.25
CA ALA A 176 -20.55 -7.35 -2.06
C ALA A 176 -19.98 -8.78 -1.90
N LEU A 177 -20.82 -9.81 -2.10
CA LEU A 177 -20.41 -11.21 -2.03
C LEU A 177 -19.31 -11.54 -3.04
N GLU A 178 -19.43 -11.03 -4.27
CA GLU A 178 -18.45 -11.24 -5.32
C GLU A 178 -17.07 -10.68 -4.91
N TYR A 179 -17.02 -9.42 -4.46
CA TYR A 179 -15.76 -8.78 -4.08
C TYR A 179 -15.20 -9.32 -2.77
N TYR A 180 -16.01 -9.77 -1.80
CA TYR A 180 -15.49 -10.49 -0.63
C TYR A 180 -14.82 -11.81 -1.02
N ARG A 181 -15.42 -12.58 -1.92
CA ARG A 181 -14.81 -13.82 -2.43
C ARG A 181 -13.49 -13.53 -3.15
N ARG A 182 -13.46 -12.47 -3.95
CA ARG A 182 -12.25 -12.05 -4.65
C ARG A 182 -11.16 -11.65 -3.66
N ALA A 183 -11.49 -10.87 -2.62
CA ALA A 183 -10.54 -10.47 -1.58
C ALA A 183 -9.92 -11.69 -0.88
N LEU A 184 -10.75 -12.69 -0.49
CA LEU A 184 -10.27 -13.93 0.12
C LEU A 184 -9.38 -14.75 -0.81
N ALA A 185 -9.70 -14.82 -2.10
CA ALA A 185 -8.87 -15.52 -3.07
C ALA A 185 -7.50 -14.87 -3.24
N LEU A 186 -7.44 -13.54 -3.27
CA LEU A 186 -6.21 -12.76 -3.38
C LEU A 186 -5.37 -12.77 -2.11
N ALA A 187 -6.01 -12.95 -0.95
CA ALA A 187 -5.36 -12.98 0.36
C ALA A 187 -4.52 -14.25 0.62
N GLN A 188 -4.66 -15.29 -0.21
CA GLN A 188 -3.95 -16.55 -0.01
C GLN A 188 -2.44 -16.37 -0.07
N GLY A 189 -1.78 -16.60 1.08
CA GLY A 189 -0.32 -16.45 1.20
C GLY A 189 0.19 -15.01 1.14
N ARG A 190 -0.71 -14.02 1.19
CA ARG A 190 -0.37 -12.60 1.22
C ARG A 190 -0.84 -11.96 2.53
N PRO A 191 -0.12 -10.98 3.05
CA PRO A 191 -0.62 -10.16 4.15
C PRO A 191 -1.78 -9.27 3.66
N VAL A 192 -2.74 -9.09 4.54
CA VAL A 192 -3.94 -8.29 4.28
C VAL A 192 -4.30 -7.49 5.52
N SER A 193 -5.00 -6.37 5.35
CA SER A 193 -5.45 -5.51 6.45
C SER A 193 -6.76 -5.97 7.09
N PHE A 194 -7.33 -7.08 6.66
CA PHE A 194 -8.62 -7.59 7.14
C PHE A 194 -8.51 -9.00 7.74
N ASP A 195 -9.44 -9.34 8.63
CA ASP A 195 -9.59 -10.69 9.20
C ASP A 195 -10.30 -11.61 8.20
N ALA A 196 -9.55 -12.52 7.58
CA ALA A 196 -10.07 -13.47 6.60
C ALA A 196 -11.16 -14.40 7.18
N ALA A 197 -11.12 -14.73 8.47
CA ALA A 197 -12.14 -15.55 9.11
C ALA A 197 -13.47 -14.80 9.24
N GLN A 198 -13.43 -13.53 9.62
CA GLN A 198 -14.62 -12.66 9.66
C GLN A 198 -15.21 -12.45 8.26
N VAL A 199 -14.36 -12.24 7.25
CA VAL A 199 -14.82 -12.10 5.85
C VAL A 199 -15.45 -13.39 5.36
N SER A 200 -14.86 -14.56 5.64
CA SER A 200 -15.45 -15.86 5.28
C SER A 200 -16.83 -16.09 5.92
N LYS A 201 -16.98 -15.68 7.20
CA LYS A 201 -18.27 -15.70 7.86
C LYS A 201 -19.30 -14.80 7.17
N ARG A 202 -18.87 -13.56 6.78
CA ARG A 202 -19.76 -12.64 6.05
C ARG A 202 -20.18 -13.19 4.69
N VAL A 203 -19.27 -13.79 3.95
CA VAL A 203 -19.55 -14.48 2.69
C VAL A 203 -20.62 -15.54 2.85
N SER A 204 -20.54 -16.36 3.92
CA SER A 204 -21.56 -17.38 4.21
C SER A 204 -22.93 -16.76 4.51
N GLN A 205 -22.98 -15.63 5.20
CA GLN A 205 -24.24 -14.93 5.50
C GLN A 205 -24.89 -14.30 4.27
N LEU A 206 -24.09 -13.80 3.31
CA LEU A 206 -24.59 -13.16 2.09
C LEU A 206 -24.99 -14.17 1.00
N ALA A 207 -24.58 -15.44 1.12
CA ALA A 207 -24.85 -16.48 0.16
C ALA A 207 -26.24 -17.15 0.36
N HIS A 208 -26.93 -16.79 1.44
CA HIS A 208 -28.27 -17.28 1.82
C HIS A 208 -29.29 -16.14 1.82
#